data_8dde4f72ad4195e91301247252abd019
#
_entry.id   8dde4f72ad4195e91301247252abd019
#
_cell.length_a   1.000
_cell.length_b   1.000
_cell.length_c   1.000
_cell.angle_alpha   90.00
_cell.angle_beta   90.00
_cell.angle_gamma   90.00
#
_symmetry.space_group_name_H-M   'P 1'
#
loop_
_entity.id
_entity.type
_entity.pdbx_description
1 polymer ?
#
loop_
_entity_poly.entity_id
_entity_poly.type
_entity_poly.pdbx_seq_one_letter_code
_entity_poly.pdbx_strand_id
1 'polypeptide(L)'
;MALRAGIPAQDMEMWQFHPTGIYGAGSLVTEGCRGEGGYLINKDGERFMERYAPNAKDLAGRDVVARSMVLEILEGRGCGENKDHVFLKLDHLGADVLNAKLPGICELSKTFAAVDPVYEPIPVVPTCHYMMGGTPTNIHGQAFKISSSNNDYIPGLFSVGEAACVSVHGANRLGG
;
A
#
# COMPACT_ATOMS: atom_id res chain seq x y z
N MET A 1 -6.74 -21.62 -7.35
CA MET A 1 -6.68 -22.72 -8.37
C MET A 1 -5.34 -23.43 -8.26
N ALA A 2 -4.20 -22.78 -8.45
CA ALA A 2 -2.87 -23.39 -8.47
C ALA A 2 -2.56 -24.29 -7.25
N LEU A 3 -2.66 -23.75 -6.03
CA LEU A 3 -2.42 -24.51 -4.78
C LEU A 3 -3.30 -25.77 -4.66
N ARG A 4 -4.57 -25.72 -5.08
CA ARG A 4 -5.46 -26.90 -5.06
C ARG A 4 -5.05 -27.97 -6.05
N ALA A 5 -4.32 -27.61 -7.10
CA ALA A 5 -3.76 -28.53 -8.09
C ALA A 5 -2.37 -29.05 -7.70
N GLY A 6 -1.86 -28.72 -6.52
CA GLY A 6 -0.53 -29.12 -6.06
C GLY A 6 0.60 -28.34 -6.71
N ILE A 7 0.31 -27.17 -7.30
CA ILE A 7 1.31 -26.29 -7.89
C ILE A 7 1.95 -25.48 -6.77
N PRO A 8 3.29 -25.30 -6.76
CA PRO A 8 3.97 -24.56 -5.70
C PRO A 8 3.57 -23.11 -5.66
N ALA A 9 3.69 -22.50 -4.49
CA ALA A 9 3.68 -21.06 -4.31
C ALA A 9 5.04 -20.63 -3.76
N GLN A 10 5.52 -19.48 -4.20
CA GLN A 10 6.85 -18.95 -3.86
C GLN A 10 6.71 -17.54 -3.28
N ASP A 11 7.61 -17.18 -2.36
CA ASP A 11 7.73 -15.84 -1.75
C ASP A 11 6.42 -15.36 -1.08
N MET A 12 5.65 -16.26 -0.48
CA MET A 12 4.34 -15.96 0.10
C MET A 12 4.42 -15.07 1.34
N GLU A 13 5.60 -14.87 1.91
CA GLU A 13 5.87 -13.92 3.00
C GLU A 13 6.08 -12.48 2.51
N MET A 14 6.22 -12.27 1.21
CA MET A 14 6.50 -10.96 0.61
C MET A 14 5.21 -10.20 0.35
N TRP A 15 4.80 -9.37 1.31
CA TRP A 15 3.64 -8.49 1.21
C TRP A 15 4.04 -7.02 1.16
N GLN A 16 3.43 -6.24 0.25
CA GLN A 16 3.51 -4.79 0.28
C GLN A 16 2.29 -4.21 0.96
N PHE A 17 2.51 -3.36 1.96
CA PHE A 17 1.46 -2.55 2.56
C PHE A 17 1.38 -1.19 1.85
N HIS A 18 0.18 -0.79 1.48
CA HIS A 18 -0.07 0.58 1.07
C HIS A 18 -0.23 1.44 2.32
N PRO A 19 0.49 2.57 2.45
CA PRO A 19 0.43 3.39 3.67
C PRO A 19 -0.97 3.93 3.96
N THR A 20 -1.69 4.34 2.93
CA THR A 20 -2.91 5.14 3.06
C THR A 20 -4.17 4.38 2.66
N GLY A 21 -4.50 3.30 3.37
CA GLY A 21 -5.85 2.72 3.35
C GLY A 21 -6.77 3.51 4.29
N ILE A 22 -8.00 3.77 3.90
CA ILE A 22 -9.00 4.42 4.77
C ILE A 22 -9.24 3.54 5.99
N TYR A 23 -9.09 4.11 7.17
CA TYR A 23 -9.32 3.42 8.43
C TYR A 23 -10.75 2.85 8.50
N GLY A 24 -10.86 1.61 8.90
CA GLY A 24 -12.12 0.87 9.00
C GLY A 24 -12.66 0.30 7.69
N ALA A 25 -12.28 0.86 6.53
CA ALA A 25 -12.77 0.41 5.22
C ALA A 25 -11.72 -0.32 4.39
N GLY A 26 -10.44 0.01 4.57
CA GLY A 26 -9.34 -0.55 3.76
C GLY A 26 -9.26 -0.04 2.32
N SER A 27 -10.17 0.85 1.89
CA SER A 27 -10.15 1.46 0.56
C SER A 27 -8.90 2.33 0.40
N LEU A 28 -8.17 2.17 -0.71
CA LEU A 28 -6.87 2.82 -0.87
C LEU A 28 -7.00 4.26 -1.35
N VAL A 29 -6.37 5.17 -0.62
CA VAL A 29 -6.13 6.55 -1.04
C VAL A 29 -4.81 6.59 -1.80
N THR A 30 -4.86 6.98 -3.09
CA THR A 30 -3.70 6.95 -3.99
C THR A 30 -2.50 7.71 -3.44
N GLU A 31 -1.29 7.22 -3.73
CA GLU A 31 -0.04 7.91 -3.47
C GLU A 31 0.03 9.30 -4.10
N GLY A 32 -0.72 9.52 -5.19
CA GLY A 32 -0.87 10.82 -5.82
C GLY A 32 -1.30 11.94 -4.88
N CYS A 33 -2.06 11.62 -3.82
CA CYS A 33 -2.42 12.60 -2.79
C CYS A 33 -1.20 13.20 -2.10
N ARG A 34 -0.20 12.38 -1.78
CA ARG A 34 1.07 12.82 -1.20
C ARG A 34 1.95 13.49 -2.27
N GLY A 35 1.87 13.03 -3.51
CA GLY A 35 2.53 13.66 -4.66
C GLY A 35 2.03 15.08 -4.94
N GLU A 36 0.75 15.36 -4.72
CA GLU A 36 0.17 16.71 -4.83
C GLU A 36 0.43 17.60 -3.62
N GLY A 37 1.14 17.09 -2.59
CA GLY A 37 1.54 17.85 -1.41
C GLY A 37 0.81 17.48 -0.13
N GLY A 38 -0.01 16.43 -0.15
CA GLY A 38 -0.59 15.87 1.07
C GLY A 38 0.48 15.26 1.99
N TYR A 39 0.22 15.28 3.30
CA TYR A 39 1.15 14.72 4.28
C TYR A 39 0.45 14.06 5.45
N LEU A 40 1.19 13.20 6.15
CA LEU A 40 0.70 12.44 7.30
C LEU A 40 0.97 13.20 8.61
N ILE A 41 0.00 13.18 9.50
CA ILE A 41 0.13 13.75 10.85
C ILE A 41 -0.33 12.73 11.91
N ASN A 42 0.32 12.78 13.08
CA ASN A 42 -0.08 12.06 14.26
C ASN A 42 -1.10 12.87 15.11
N LYS A 43 -1.50 12.36 16.26
CA LYS A 43 -2.47 13.01 17.16
C LYS A 43 -2.04 14.41 17.64
N ASP A 44 -0.74 14.67 17.68
CA ASP A 44 -0.18 15.95 18.15
C ASP A 44 -0.07 16.96 16.99
N GLY A 45 -0.52 16.60 15.79
CA GLY A 45 -0.42 17.41 14.58
C GLY A 45 0.98 17.43 13.96
N GLU A 46 1.90 16.60 14.48
CA GLU A 46 3.26 16.50 13.94
C GLU A 46 3.27 15.82 12.59
N ARG A 47 3.95 16.41 11.60
CA ARG A 47 4.30 15.78 10.34
C ARG A 47 5.48 14.82 10.56
N PHE A 48 5.18 13.65 11.14
CA PHE A 48 6.18 12.71 11.66
C PHE A 48 7.14 12.14 10.60
N MET A 49 6.75 12.13 9.32
CA MET A 49 7.64 11.66 8.24
C MET A 49 8.90 12.51 8.08
N GLU A 50 8.90 13.76 8.52
CA GLU A 50 10.11 14.59 8.54
C GLU A 50 11.18 14.05 9.50
N ARG A 51 10.77 13.33 10.55
CA ARG A 51 11.66 12.68 11.52
C ARG A 51 12.17 11.32 11.01
N TYR A 52 11.30 10.54 10.36
CA TYR A 52 11.65 9.19 9.89
C TYR A 52 12.39 9.19 8.54
N ALA A 53 12.08 10.12 7.65
CA ALA A 53 12.66 10.24 6.33
C ALA A 53 12.88 11.71 5.96
N PRO A 54 13.89 12.40 6.52
CA PRO A 54 14.06 13.85 6.39
C PRO A 54 14.11 14.36 4.95
N ASN A 55 14.65 13.58 4.03
CA ASN A 55 14.82 13.96 2.63
C ASN A 55 13.56 13.72 1.80
N ALA A 56 13.02 12.50 1.83
CA ALA A 56 11.89 12.09 1.00
C ALA A 56 10.53 12.37 1.67
N LYS A 57 10.51 12.53 3.00
CA LYS A 57 9.32 12.80 3.81
C LYS A 57 8.18 11.82 3.47
N ASP A 58 7.00 12.33 3.20
CA ASP A 58 5.82 11.55 2.86
C ASP A 58 5.89 10.85 1.49
N LEU A 59 6.92 11.14 0.68
CA LEU A 59 7.22 10.47 -0.59
C LEU A 59 8.31 9.39 -0.45
N ALA A 60 8.68 9.02 0.77
CA ALA A 60 9.52 7.86 1.01
C ALA A 60 8.86 6.57 0.51
N GLY A 61 9.63 5.50 0.35
CA GLY A 61 9.11 4.20 -0.07
C GLY A 61 7.94 3.74 0.80
N ARG A 62 6.99 3.02 0.21
CA ARG A 62 5.76 2.58 0.90
C ARG A 62 6.02 1.82 2.19
N ASP A 63 7.05 0.97 2.19
CA ASP A 63 7.45 0.21 3.38
C ASP A 63 7.97 1.11 4.50
N VAL A 64 8.73 2.16 4.16
CA VAL A 64 9.21 3.15 5.14
C VAL A 64 8.05 3.91 5.74
N VAL A 65 7.14 4.44 4.91
CA VAL A 65 5.98 5.20 5.37
C VAL A 65 5.07 4.33 6.22
N ALA A 66 4.70 3.13 5.76
CA ALA A 66 3.82 2.22 6.49
C ALA A 66 4.41 1.84 7.86
N ARG A 67 5.70 1.53 7.92
CA ARG A 67 6.40 1.20 9.16
C ARG A 67 6.45 2.38 10.13
N SER A 68 6.69 3.58 9.62
CA SER A 68 6.67 4.81 10.43
C SER A 68 5.30 5.06 11.04
N MET A 69 4.22 4.86 10.28
CA MET A 69 2.85 4.97 10.78
C MET A 69 2.57 3.97 11.91
N VAL A 70 3.00 2.71 11.74
CA VAL A 70 2.85 1.69 12.79
C VAL A 70 3.62 2.07 14.06
N LEU A 71 4.84 2.61 13.92
CA LEU A 71 5.61 3.08 15.08
C LEU A 71 4.91 4.22 15.81
N GLU A 72 4.33 5.20 15.09
CA GLU A 72 3.53 6.27 15.70
C GLU A 72 2.35 5.70 16.50
N ILE A 73 1.64 4.74 15.95
CA ILE A 73 0.51 4.07 16.61
C ILE A 73 0.97 3.31 17.86
N LEU A 74 2.02 2.48 17.75
CA LEU A 74 2.54 1.67 18.87
C LEU A 74 3.10 2.51 20.02
N GLU A 75 3.70 3.65 19.70
CA GLU A 75 4.22 4.59 20.69
C GLU A 75 3.13 5.52 21.30
N GLY A 76 1.87 5.28 20.96
CA GLY A 76 0.71 5.97 21.52
C GLY A 76 0.46 7.36 20.93
N ARG A 77 1.06 7.68 19.77
CA ARG A 77 0.80 8.92 19.03
C ARG A 77 -0.23 8.75 17.91
N GLY A 78 -0.87 7.60 17.83
CA GLY A 78 -2.02 7.37 16.94
C GLY A 78 -3.19 8.30 17.24
N CYS A 79 -4.04 8.53 16.23
CA CYS A 79 -5.22 9.37 16.26
C CYS A 79 -6.48 8.58 16.62
N GLY A 80 -7.57 9.30 16.92
CA GLY A 80 -8.85 8.73 17.30
C GLY A 80 -8.89 8.19 18.74
N GLU A 81 -10.05 7.69 19.14
CA GLU A 81 -10.26 7.16 20.48
C GLU A 81 -9.38 5.95 20.79
N ASN A 82 -9.22 5.07 19.79
CA ASN A 82 -8.43 3.84 19.92
C ASN A 82 -6.93 4.06 19.68
N LYS A 83 -6.51 5.23 19.19
CA LYS A 83 -5.12 5.57 18.85
C LYS A 83 -4.49 4.58 17.84
N ASP A 84 -5.27 4.11 16.88
CA ASP A 84 -4.94 3.00 15.98
C ASP A 84 -4.81 3.39 14.50
N HIS A 85 -4.85 4.68 14.21
CA HIS A 85 -4.66 5.23 12.87
C HIS A 85 -3.90 6.57 12.93
N VAL A 86 -3.59 7.15 11.77
CA VAL A 86 -3.05 8.50 11.61
C VAL A 86 -3.91 9.28 10.61
N PHE A 87 -3.65 10.57 10.44
CA PHE A 87 -4.40 11.38 9.49
C PHE A 87 -3.57 11.72 8.25
N LEU A 88 -4.19 11.63 7.08
CA LEU A 88 -3.71 12.22 5.83
C LEU A 88 -4.34 13.60 5.64
N LYS A 89 -3.52 14.63 5.70
CA LYS A 89 -3.93 16.03 5.58
C LYS A 89 -3.85 16.50 4.13
N LEU A 90 -4.97 16.98 3.59
CA LEU A 90 -5.12 17.50 2.22
C LEU A 90 -5.77 18.87 2.17
N ASP A 91 -6.49 19.30 3.21
CA ASP A 91 -7.29 20.54 3.27
C ASP A 91 -6.49 21.82 2.94
N HIS A 92 -5.18 21.83 3.25
CA HIS A 92 -4.27 22.93 2.93
C HIS A 92 -4.04 23.14 1.42
N LEU A 93 -4.38 22.14 0.58
CA LEU A 93 -4.26 22.25 -0.88
C LEU A 93 -5.39 23.09 -1.48
N GLY A 94 -6.51 23.23 -0.78
CA GLY A 94 -7.68 23.97 -1.19
C GLY A 94 -8.63 23.19 -2.12
N ALA A 95 -9.88 23.60 -2.12
CA ALA A 95 -10.97 22.92 -2.84
C ALA A 95 -10.71 22.80 -4.36
N ASP A 96 -10.17 23.86 -4.98
CA ASP A 96 -9.93 23.89 -6.43
C ASP A 96 -8.94 22.81 -6.86
N VAL A 97 -7.84 22.63 -6.11
CA VAL A 97 -6.82 21.59 -6.38
C VAL A 97 -7.40 20.21 -6.15
N LEU A 98 -8.09 20.00 -5.04
CA LEU A 98 -8.68 18.72 -4.68
C LEU A 98 -9.74 18.28 -5.70
N ASN A 99 -10.64 19.16 -6.10
CA ASN A 99 -11.68 18.85 -7.07
C ASN A 99 -11.14 18.66 -8.50
N ALA A 100 -10.08 19.36 -8.87
CA ALA A 100 -9.48 19.24 -10.20
C ALA A 100 -8.57 18.00 -10.33
N LYS A 101 -7.73 17.71 -9.31
CA LYS A 101 -6.69 16.67 -9.41
C LYS A 101 -7.05 15.37 -8.70
N LEU A 102 -7.88 15.43 -7.65
CA LEU A 102 -8.20 14.30 -6.78
C LEU A 102 -9.71 14.08 -6.58
N PRO A 103 -10.55 14.26 -7.62
CA PRO A 103 -12.03 14.19 -7.46
C PRO A 103 -12.48 12.82 -6.94
N GLY A 104 -11.88 11.73 -7.42
CA GLY A 104 -12.19 10.37 -6.96
C GLY A 104 -11.81 10.13 -5.49
N ILE A 105 -10.78 10.81 -4.98
CA ILE A 105 -10.41 10.73 -3.57
C ILE A 105 -11.39 11.50 -2.68
N CYS A 106 -11.90 12.64 -3.14
CA CYS A 106 -12.93 13.37 -2.43
C CYS A 106 -14.20 12.53 -2.27
N GLU A 107 -14.63 11.85 -3.33
CA GLU A 107 -15.79 10.96 -3.31
C GLU A 107 -15.55 9.74 -2.41
N LEU A 108 -14.39 9.10 -2.57
CA LEU A 108 -14.00 7.91 -1.79
C LEU A 108 -13.95 8.22 -0.28
N SER A 109 -13.38 9.36 0.11
CA SER A 109 -13.29 9.78 1.51
C SER A 109 -14.66 10.08 2.11
N LYS A 110 -15.54 10.74 1.37
CA LYS A 110 -16.93 10.99 1.79
C LYS A 110 -17.71 9.68 1.97
N THR A 111 -17.51 8.74 1.06
CA THR A 111 -18.24 7.47 1.06
C THR A 111 -17.78 6.54 2.19
N PHE A 112 -16.48 6.39 2.38
CA PHE A 112 -15.91 5.36 3.25
C PHE A 112 -15.40 5.87 4.60
N ALA A 113 -15.10 7.15 4.73
CA ALA A 113 -14.66 7.76 5.98
C ALA A 113 -15.66 8.77 6.54
N ALA A 114 -16.72 9.11 5.80
CA ALA A 114 -17.64 10.20 6.11
C ALA A 114 -16.93 11.55 6.31
N VAL A 115 -15.83 11.79 5.60
CA VAL A 115 -14.95 12.97 5.69
C VAL A 115 -14.89 13.68 4.36
N ASP A 116 -15.05 15.00 4.37
CA ASP A 116 -14.74 15.85 3.21
C ASP A 116 -13.29 16.34 3.32
N PRO A 117 -12.36 15.85 2.46
CA PRO A 117 -10.95 16.17 2.56
C PRO A 117 -10.62 17.65 2.25
N VAL A 118 -11.61 18.42 1.79
CA VAL A 118 -11.48 19.89 1.67
C VAL A 118 -11.41 20.57 3.04
N TYR A 119 -12.05 19.98 4.05
CA TYR A 119 -12.19 20.59 5.37
C TYR A 119 -11.55 19.77 6.50
N GLU A 120 -11.44 18.44 6.33
CA GLU A 120 -11.02 17.54 7.39
C GLU A 120 -9.98 16.53 6.87
N PRO A 121 -9.03 16.11 7.71
CA PRO A 121 -8.05 15.11 7.31
C PRO A 121 -8.69 13.71 7.22
N ILE A 122 -8.18 12.88 6.32
CA ILE A 122 -8.66 11.51 6.11
C ILE A 122 -7.99 10.57 7.11
N PRO A 123 -8.75 9.77 7.89
CA PRO A 123 -8.17 8.76 8.76
C PRO A 123 -7.62 7.60 7.90
N VAL A 124 -6.34 7.26 8.08
CA VAL A 124 -5.64 6.25 7.29
C VAL A 124 -4.81 5.31 8.15
N VAL A 125 -4.66 4.07 7.66
CA VAL A 125 -3.86 3.03 8.30
C VAL A 125 -3.17 2.18 7.23
N PRO A 126 -1.97 1.65 7.46
CA PRO A 126 -1.34 0.71 6.53
C PRO A 126 -2.24 -0.49 6.23
N THR A 127 -2.45 -0.76 4.96
CA THR A 127 -3.37 -1.80 4.47
C THR A 127 -2.66 -2.72 3.51
N CYS A 128 -2.88 -4.04 3.62
CA CYS A 128 -2.36 -5.02 2.67
C CYS A 128 -2.79 -4.63 1.25
N HIS A 129 -1.83 -4.57 0.33
CA HIS A 129 -2.05 -4.02 -1.00
C HIS A 129 -1.65 -4.97 -2.12
N TYR A 130 -0.45 -5.55 -2.05
CA TYR A 130 0.11 -6.35 -3.14
C TYR A 130 0.88 -7.56 -2.61
N MET A 131 0.62 -8.73 -3.20
CA MET A 131 1.38 -9.95 -2.95
C MET A 131 2.47 -10.08 -4.01
N MET A 132 3.75 -9.99 -3.63
CA MET A 132 4.87 -10.23 -4.53
C MET A 132 5.12 -11.72 -4.77
N GLY A 133 4.70 -12.56 -3.84
CA GLY A 133 4.68 -14.00 -4.01
C GLY A 133 3.57 -14.48 -4.95
N GLY A 134 3.56 -15.76 -5.27
CA GLY A 134 2.55 -16.36 -6.14
C GLY A 134 3.02 -17.64 -6.81
N THR A 135 2.46 -17.95 -7.96
CA THR A 135 2.87 -19.09 -8.77
C THR A 135 4.23 -18.80 -9.41
N PRO A 136 5.27 -19.63 -9.12
CA PRO A 136 6.60 -19.42 -9.69
C PRO A 136 6.57 -19.62 -11.21
N THR A 137 7.15 -18.67 -11.94
CA THR A 137 7.20 -18.68 -13.40
C THR A 137 8.56 -18.26 -13.93
N ASN A 138 8.83 -18.60 -15.18
CA ASN A 138 9.95 -18.05 -15.93
C ASN A 138 9.57 -16.73 -16.64
N ILE A 139 10.51 -16.18 -17.40
CA ILE A 139 10.31 -14.94 -18.19
C ILE A 139 9.24 -15.06 -19.28
N HIS A 140 8.81 -16.26 -19.62
CA HIS A 140 7.74 -16.53 -20.57
C HIS A 140 6.39 -16.77 -19.90
N GLY A 141 6.33 -16.63 -18.57
CA GLY A 141 5.11 -16.84 -17.79
C GLY A 141 4.73 -18.31 -17.59
N GLN A 142 5.59 -19.27 -17.98
CA GLN A 142 5.33 -20.70 -17.81
C GLN A 142 5.49 -21.09 -16.33
N ALA A 143 4.47 -21.75 -15.76
CA ALA A 143 4.49 -22.17 -14.37
C ALA A 143 5.38 -23.38 -14.13
N PHE A 144 6.16 -23.35 -13.05
CA PHE A 144 7.00 -24.47 -12.62
C PHE A 144 6.19 -25.55 -11.89
N LYS A 145 6.68 -26.79 -11.95
CA LYS A 145 6.31 -27.86 -10.98
C LYS A 145 7.41 -28.05 -9.96
N ILE A 146 7.03 -28.70 -8.86
CA ILE A 146 8.01 -29.16 -7.87
C ILE A 146 8.75 -30.36 -8.49
N SER A 147 10.01 -30.16 -8.83
CA SER A 147 10.88 -31.19 -9.43
C SER A 147 12.31 -30.96 -8.97
N SER A 148 13.13 -32.02 -9.07
CA SER A 148 14.57 -31.95 -8.83
C SER A 148 15.35 -31.21 -9.92
N SER A 149 14.71 -30.89 -11.05
CA SER A 149 15.29 -30.11 -12.14
C SER A 149 14.64 -28.73 -12.23
N ASN A 150 15.44 -27.69 -12.29
CA ASN A 150 14.97 -26.28 -12.35
C ASN A 150 14.24 -25.89 -13.63
N ASN A 151 14.00 -26.83 -14.55
CA ASN A 151 13.42 -26.58 -15.87
C ASN A 151 12.13 -27.36 -16.14
N ASP A 152 11.49 -27.89 -15.11
CA ASP A 152 10.23 -28.61 -15.26
C ASP A 152 9.05 -27.65 -15.21
N TYR A 153 8.44 -27.42 -16.38
CA TYR A 153 7.25 -26.60 -16.51
C TYR A 153 6.00 -27.46 -16.64
N ILE A 154 4.87 -26.87 -16.27
CA ILE A 154 3.56 -27.48 -16.46
C ILE A 154 3.08 -27.12 -17.87
N PRO A 155 2.96 -28.10 -18.79
CA PRO A 155 2.54 -27.79 -20.16
C PRO A 155 1.17 -27.11 -20.22
N GLY A 156 1.10 -25.97 -20.94
CA GLY A 156 -0.14 -25.23 -21.12
C GLY A 156 -0.57 -24.37 -19.93
N LEU A 157 0.20 -24.32 -18.83
CA LEU A 157 -0.12 -23.45 -17.68
C LEU A 157 0.81 -22.24 -17.66
N PHE A 158 0.18 -21.05 -17.63
CA PHE A 158 0.86 -19.77 -17.54
C PHE A 158 0.31 -18.96 -16.37
N SER A 159 1.16 -18.13 -15.77
CA SER A 159 0.75 -17.13 -14.77
C SER A 159 1.51 -15.84 -15.05
N VAL A 160 0.80 -14.71 -14.98
CA VAL A 160 1.33 -13.39 -15.28
C VAL A 160 0.75 -12.35 -14.30
N GLY A 161 1.39 -11.18 -14.22
CA GLY A 161 0.98 -10.11 -13.32
C GLY A 161 1.15 -10.51 -11.85
N GLU A 162 0.28 -10.03 -10.98
CA GLU A 162 0.36 -10.25 -9.53
C GLU A 162 0.23 -11.72 -9.12
N ALA A 163 -0.44 -12.55 -9.93
CA ALA A 163 -0.56 -14.00 -9.64
C ALA A 163 0.75 -14.78 -9.86
N ALA A 164 1.70 -14.23 -10.64
CA ALA A 164 2.98 -14.83 -10.93
C ALA A 164 4.06 -14.38 -9.93
N CYS A 165 4.99 -15.28 -9.62
CA CYS A 165 6.17 -14.95 -8.84
C CYS A 165 7.44 -15.25 -9.65
N VAL A 166 8.21 -14.20 -9.92
CA VAL A 166 9.55 -14.27 -10.54
C VAL A 166 10.66 -13.79 -9.60
N SER A 167 10.34 -13.51 -8.34
CA SER A 167 11.26 -13.09 -7.26
C SER A 167 12.07 -11.82 -7.55
N VAL A 168 11.55 -10.88 -8.35
CA VAL A 168 12.29 -9.65 -8.72
C VAL A 168 12.01 -8.46 -7.82
N HIS A 169 10.91 -8.47 -7.07
CA HIS A 169 10.46 -7.31 -6.29
C HIS A 169 10.91 -7.32 -4.82
N GLY A 170 11.27 -8.48 -4.26
CA GLY A 170 11.48 -8.62 -2.81
C GLY A 170 10.24 -8.26 -2.03
N ALA A 171 10.41 -7.56 -0.90
CA ALA A 171 9.32 -7.20 0.02
C ALA A 171 8.66 -5.83 -0.29
N ASN A 172 9.08 -5.12 -1.34
CA ASN A 172 8.53 -3.80 -1.66
C ASN A 172 8.54 -3.56 -3.17
N ARG A 173 7.46 -3.92 -3.84
CA ARG A 173 7.26 -3.68 -5.26
C ARG A 173 7.25 -2.19 -5.58
N LEU A 174 7.98 -1.78 -6.62
CA LEU A 174 8.03 -0.40 -7.10
C LEU A 174 7.14 -0.16 -8.34
N GLY A 175 6.44 -1.17 -8.80
CA GLY A 175 5.78 -1.18 -10.08
C GLY A 175 6.73 -1.69 -11.17
N GLY A 176 6.23 -2.06 -12.32
CA GLY A 176 7.05 -2.62 -13.39
C GLY A 176 6.21 -2.86 -14.61
#